data_9c84560f3f9b2d320137392bf27a978f
#
_entry.id   9c84560f3f9b2d320137392bf27a978f
#
_cell.length_a   1.000
_cell.length_b   1.000
_cell.length_c   1.000
_cell.angle_alpha   90.00
_cell.angle_beta   90.00
_cell.angle_gamma   90.00
#
_symmetry.space_group_name_H-M   'P 1'
#
loop_
_entity.id
_entity.type
_entity.pdbx_description
1 polymer ?
#
loop_
_entity_poly.entity_id
_entity_poly.type
_entity_poly.pdbx_seq_one_letter_code
_entity_poly.pdbx_strand_id
1 'polypeptide(L)'
;NDIEYMSILKDASATAIYGSRGSNGVILVTTKKGKSGKTTFNIRAQYGISTKTTDKFEMMNAQEKLTYERQLGSGYGATGGANGGAMTDEEIAAHPSTNWADEIFRTGATQLYELNMSGGSEKTKFYISGQYYDQDAIVPGSYLTRETARINVEHTVSDRLKVGVATSAGISKEGLLRTDRNALNPFNYVYSANPYDAPFNEDGSYNTDITVGGVPLNIFENIDNNPSYINRLKIVGAFNLEWKIWDEIKYVTVAGVDFN
;
A
#
# COMPACT_ATOMS: atom_id res chain seq x y z
N ASN A 1 0.42 -11.09 -12.47
CA ASN A 1 -0.73 -11.86 -11.97
C ASN A 1 -0.49 -13.35 -12.25
N ASP A 2 0.03 -14.05 -11.23
CA ASP A 2 0.45 -15.46 -11.32
C ASP A 2 -0.67 -16.45 -10.97
N ILE A 3 -1.87 -15.95 -10.70
CA ILE A 3 -3.03 -16.78 -10.40
C ILE A 3 -3.68 -17.24 -11.70
N GLU A 4 -3.91 -18.55 -11.83
CA GLU A 4 -4.65 -19.13 -12.94
C GLU A 4 -6.16 -19.13 -12.62
N TYR A 5 -6.53 -19.63 -11.44
CA TYR A 5 -7.89 -19.57 -10.93
C TYR A 5 -7.95 -19.67 -9.41
N MET A 6 -9.09 -19.28 -8.84
CA MET A 6 -9.41 -19.40 -7.41
C MET A 6 -10.72 -20.16 -7.24
N SER A 7 -10.73 -21.12 -6.31
CA SER A 7 -11.92 -21.86 -5.90
C SER A 7 -12.23 -21.57 -4.45
N ILE A 8 -13.50 -21.31 -4.15
CA ILE A 8 -13.97 -21.07 -2.78
C ILE A 8 -14.81 -22.28 -2.35
N LEU A 9 -14.29 -23.03 -1.39
CA LEU A 9 -14.95 -24.18 -0.80
C LEU A 9 -15.71 -23.74 0.45
N LYS A 10 -17.04 -23.81 0.41
CA LYS A 10 -17.90 -23.36 1.52
C LYS A 10 -18.60 -24.52 2.23
N ASP A 11 -18.70 -25.68 1.55
CA ASP A 11 -19.40 -26.84 2.08
C ASP A 11 -18.51 -27.65 3.01
N ALA A 12 -19.07 -28.16 4.11
CA ALA A 12 -18.36 -28.96 5.10
C ALA A 12 -17.68 -30.21 4.50
N SER A 13 -18.32 -30.86 3.52
CA SER A 13 -17.75 -32.01 2.82
C SER A 13 -16.50 -31.66 2.00
N ALA A 14 -16.49 -30.48 1.33
CA ALA A 14 -15.35 -30.03 0.54
C ALA A 14 -14.20 -29.53 1.42
N THR A 15 -14.49 -29.01 2.62
CA THR A 15 -13.50 -28.47 3.55
C THR A 15 -12.96 -29.51 4.54
N ALA A 16 -13.61 -30.68 4.66
CA ALA A 16 -13.24 -31.74 5.60
C ALA A 16 -11.77 -32.22 5.48
N ILE A 17 -11.22 -32.22 4.25
CA ILE A 17 -9.84 -32.62 4.00
C ILE A 17 -8.80 -31.64 4.58
N TYR A 18 -9.23 -30.43 4.94
CA TYR A 18 -8.37 -29.37 5.53
C TYR A 18 -8.48 -29.32 7.07
N GLY A 19 -9.26 -30.26 7.67
CA GLY A 19 -9.43 -30.36 9.11
C GLY A 19 -10.11 -29.14 9.73
N SER A 20 -9.84 -28.88 11.00
CA SER A 20 -10.45 -27.76 11.75
C SER A 20 -10.15 -26.36 11.16
N ARG A 21 -9.06 -26.20 10.43
CA ARG A 21 -8.73 -24.95 9.75
C ARG A 21 -9.70 -24.62 8.60
N GLY A 22 -10.41 -25.62 8.06
CA GLY A 22 -11.41 -25.45 7.01
C GLY A 22 -12.81 -25.05 7.50
N SER A 23 -13.06 -24.93 8.81
CA SER A 23 -14.40 -24.68 9.37
C SER A 23 -15.08 -23.40 8.87
N ASN A 24 -14.32 -22.36 8.56
CA ASN A 24 -14.81 -21.09 8.02
C ASN A 24 -14.78 -21.01 6.47
N GLY A 25 -14.55 -22.16 5.81
CA GLY A 25 -14.35 -22.24 4.37
C GLY A 25 -12.87 -22.24 3.97
N VAL A 26 -12.61 -22.61 2.72
CA VAL A 26 -11.25 -22.69 2.16
C VAL A 26 -11.21 -21.95 0.84
N ILE A 27 -10.21 -21.10 0.66
CA ILE A 27 -9.89 -20.47 -0.61
C ILE A 27 -8.70 -21.21 -1.21
N LEU A 28 -8.95 -21.94 -2.30
CA LEU A 28 -7.91 -22.65 -3.04
C LEU A 28 -7.40 -21.78 -4.18
N VAL A 29 -6.14 -21.40 -4.13
CA VAL A 29 -5.49 -20.59 -5.17
C VAL A 29 -4.59 -21.48 -6.00
N THR A 30 -4.90 -21.58 -7.29
CA THR A 30 -4.03 -22.28 -8.25
C THR A 30 -3.22 -21.26 -9.03
N THR A 31 -1.90 -21.43 -8.99
CA THR A 31 -0.97 -20.56 -9.70
C THR A 31 -0.69 -21.08 -11.10
N LYS A 32 -0.34 -20.16 -12.01
CA LYS A 32 0.02 -20.50 -13.40
C LYS A 32 1.17 -21.50 -13.43
N LYS A 33 1.03 -22.49 -14.31
CA LYS A 33 2.02 -23.52 -14.58
C LYS A 33 2.54 -23.41 -16.01
N GLY A 34 3.69 -24.02 -16.25
CA GLY A 34 4.21 -24.19 -17.60
C GLY A 34 3.30 -25.06 -18.46
N LYS A 35 3.26 -24.78 -19.76
CA LYS A 35 2.56 -25.58 -20.78
C LYS A 35 3.59 -26.13 -21.76
N SER A 36 3.35 -27.36 -22.27
CA SER A 36 4.20 -27.89 -23.36
C SER A 36 3.98 -27.06 -24.62
N GLY A 37 5.05 -26.86 -25.38
CA GLY A 37 5.03 -26.09 -26.61
C GLY A 37 6.09 -25.00 -26.66
N LYS A 38 5.97 -24.12 -27.65
CA LYS A 38 6.91 -23.00 -27.81
C LYS A 38 6.84 -22.06 -26.61
N THR A 39 7.99 -21.56 -26.22
CA THR A 39 8.08 -20.58 -25.16
C THR A 39 7.33 -19.30 -25.56
N THR A 40 6.44 -18.86 -24.70
CA THR A 40 5.69 -17.61 -24.84
C THR A 40 6.15 -16.61 -23.79
N PHE A 41 6.23 -15.35 -24.19
CA PHE A 41 6.54 -14.21 -23.34
C PHE A 41 5.32 -13.32 -23.24
N ASN A 42 5.08 -12.78 -22.05
CA ASN A 42 4.06 -11.78 -21.85
C ASN A 42 4.66 -10.66 -20.99
N ILE A 43 4.55 -9.44 -21.52
CA ILE A 43 5.02 -8.22 -20.87
C ILE A 43 3.80 -7.36 -20.59
N ARG A 44 3.71 -6.86 -19.37
CA ARG A 44 2.70 -5.90 -18.95
C ARG A 44 3.37 -4.71 -18.30
N ALA A 45 3.03 -3.52 -18.80
CA ALA A 45 3.38 -2.25 -18.17
C ALA A 45 2.09 -1.48 -17.88
N GLN A 46 1.98 -0.92 -16.69
CA GLN A 46 0.85 -0.12 -16.27
C GLN A 46 1.36 1.10 -15.52
N TYR A 47 0.82 2.25 -15.89
CA TYR A 47 1.03 3.51 -15.16
C TYR A 47 -0.33 4.04 -14.72
N GLY A 48 -0.41 4.55 -13.51
CA GLY A 48 -1.62 5.14 -12.94
C GLY A 48 -1.27 6.41 -12.16
N ILE A 49 -2.23 7.31 -12.08
CA ILE A 49 -2.17 8.50 -11.24
C ILE A 49 -3.34 8.48 -10.27
N SER A 50 -3.12 9.00 -9.07
CA SER A 50 -4.14 9.14 -8.04
C SER A 50 -4.13 10.58 -7.55
N THR A 51 -5.31 11.20 -7.50
CA THR A 51 -5.49 12.57 -7.00
C THR A 51 -6.56 12.56 -5.91
N LYS A 52 -6.52 13.55 -5.05
CA LYS A 52 -7.60 13.81 -4.10
C LYS A 52 -8.93 14.02 -4.85
N THR A 53 -9.99 13.42 -4.36
CA THR A 53 -11.35 13.72 -4.84
C THR A 53 -11.79 15.10 -4.35
N THR A 54 -12.68 15.75 -5.11
CA THR A 54 -13.25 17.06 -4.72
C THR A 54 -14.05 16.90 -3.42
N ASP A 55 -13.79 17.78 -2.47
CA ASP A 55 -14.56 17.85 -1.23
C ASP A 55 -15.99 18.32 -1.50
N LYS A 56 -16.93 17.88 -0.67
CA LYS A 56 -18.34 18.30 -0.74
C LYS A 56 -18.65 19.55 0.09
N PHE A 57 -17.67 20.09 0.78
CA PHE A 57 -17.76 21.28 1.62
C PHE A 57 -16.46 22.07 1.50
N GLU A 58 -16.53 23.34 1.78
CA GLU A 58 -15.38 24.23 1.82
C GLU A 58 -14.99 24.48 3.26
N MET A 59 -13.68 24.52 3.51
CA MET A 59 -13.12 24.91 4.80
C MET A 59 -13.02 26.43 4.86
N MET A 60 -13.16 26.98 6.06
CA MET A 60 -12.92 28.41 6.27
C MET A 60 -11.52 28.79 5.85
N ASN A 61 -11.37 29.88 5.13
CA ASN A 61 -10.08 30.55 4.91
C ASN A 61 -9.63 31.30 6.17
N ALA A 62 -8.43 31.89 6.14
CA ALA A 62 -7.89 32.61 7.30
C ALA A 62 -8.78 33.78 7.72
N GLN A 63 -9.26 34.58 6.77
CA GLN A 63 -10.09 35.77 7.03
C GLN A 63 -11.42 35.38 7.69
N GLU A 64 -12.07 34.34 7.17
CA GLU A 64 -13.32 33.80 7.73
C GLU A 64 -13.13 33.28 9.15
N LYS A 65 -12.08 32.49 9.37
CA LYS A 65 -11.80 31.92 10.68
C LYS A 65 -11.42 32.98 11.70
N LEU A 66 -10.53 33.89 11.37
CA LEU A 66 -10.12 34.99 12.26
C LEU A 66 -11.32 35.91 12.62
N THR A 67 -12.18 36.21 11.64
CA THR A 67 -13.41 36.95 11.89
C THR A 67 -14.34 36.23 12.84
N TYR A 68 -14.52 34.91 12.63
CA TYR A 68 -15.34 34.04 13.48
C TYR A 68 -14.80 33.98 14.91
N GLU A 69 -13.49 33.78 15.08
CA GLU A 69 -12.83 33.75 16.38
C GLU A 69 -12.93 35.10 17.13
N ARG A 70 -12.79 36.21 16.41
CA ARG A 70 -12.98 37.55 16.96
C ARG A 70 -14.41 37.72 17.48
N GLN A 71 -15.41 37.29 16.71
CA GLN A 71 -16.82 37.37 17.11
C GLN A 71 -17.14 36.50 18.34
N LEU A 72 -16.49 35.35 18.43
CA LEU A 72 -16.63 34.46 19.62
C LEU A 72 -15.90 35.01 20.86
N GLY A 73 -15.00 35.99 20.71
CA GLY A 73 -14.11 36.42 21.78
C GLY A 73 -13.11 35.39 22.23
N SER A 74 -12.73 34.45 21.34
CA SER A 74 -11.84 33.35 21.62
C SER A 74 -11.01 33.00 20.37
N GLY A 75 -9.77 32.52 20.52
CA GLY A 75 -8.85 32.20 19.46
C GLY A 75 -7.97 33.37 19.02
N TYR A 76 -7.17 33.15 17.95
CA TYR A 76 -6.18 34.12 17.51
C TYR A 76 -6.83 35.43 16.98
N GLY A 77 -7.97 35.35 16.33
CA GLY A 77 -8.72 36.52 15.87
C GLY A 77 -9.18 37.44 17.01
N ALA A 78 -9.37 36.90 18.23
CA ALA A 78 -9.75 37.67 19.42
C ALA A 78 -8.56 38.23 20.23
N THR A 79 -7.34 37.70 20.04
CA THR A 79 -6.18 38.01 20.89
C THR A 79 -4.91 38.39 20.12
N GLY A 80 -4.88 38.16 18.79
CA GLY A 80 -3.69 38.28 17.96
C GLY A 80 -3.49 39.68 17.32
N GLY A 81 -4.31 40.67 17.66
CA GLY A 81 -4.12 42.03 17.16
C GLY A 81 -2.84 42.67 17.67
N ALA A 82 -2.24 43.53 16.89
CA ALA A 82 -0.98 44.23 17.19
C ALA A 82 -0.94 44.93 18.56
N ASN A 83 -2.10 45.31 19.07
CA ASN A 83 -2.26 45.92 20.39
C ASN A 83 -2.51 44.90 21.53
N GLY A 84 -2.37 43.60 21.29
CA GLY A 84 -2.62 42.52 22.25
C GLY A 84 -4.11 42.28 22.53
N GLY A 85 -5.00 42.73 21.67
CA GLY A 85 -6.45 42.50 21.73
C GLY A 85 -6.98 41.85 20.47
N ALA A 86 -8.27 42.09 20.19
CA ALA A 86 -8.90 41.57 18.98
C ALA A 86 -8.28 42.21 17.71
N MET A 87 -8.11 41.40 16.68
CA MET A 87 -7.59 41.84 15.38
C MET A 87 -8.57 42.86 14.72
N THR A 88 -8.03 43.87 14.05
CA THR A 88 -8.79 44.78 13.22
C THR A 88 -9.18 44.13 11.88
N ASP A 89 -10.09 44.78 11.13
CA ASP A 89 -10.48 44.30 9.81
C ASP A 89 -9.30 44.35 8.82
N GLU A 90 -8.42 45.36 8.95
CA GLU A 90 -7.22 45.48 8.14
C GLU A 90 -6.20 44.39 8.42
N GLU A 91 -5.97 44.07 9.71
CA GLU A 91 -5.06 42.97 10.11
C GLU A 91 -5.59 41.60 9.61
N ILE A 92 -6.90 41.35 9.73
CA ILE A 92 -7.51 40.12 9.23
C ILE A 92 -7.40 40.06 7.69
N ALA A 93 -7.68 41.14 6.98
CA ALA A 93 -7.63 41.18 5.51
C ALA A 93 -6.20 40.99 4.97
N ALA A 94 -5.20 41.44 5.69
CA ALA A 94 -3.78 41.31 5.33
C ALA A 94 -3.18 39.92 5.68
N HIS A 95 -3.88 39.13 6.50
CA HIS A 95 -3.33 37.83 6.97
C HIS A 95 -3.27 36.80 5.82
N PRO A 96 -2.14 36.09 5.62
CA PRO A 96 -2.05 35.04 4.64
C PRO A 96 -3.00 33.88 4.97
N SER A 97 -3.41 33.13 3.94
CA SER A 97 -4.31 31.99 4.09
C SER A 97 -3.73 30.77 3.45
N THR A 98 -3.65 29.70 4.22
CA THR A 98 -3.14 28.37 3.82
C THR A 98 -4.29 27.42 3.55
N ASN A 99 -4.32 26.83 2.37
CA ASN A 99 -5.18 25.68 2.08
C ASN A 99 -4.43 24.39 2.44
N TRP A 100 -4.62 23.88 3.64
CA TRP A 100 -3.94 22.71 4.14
C TRP A 100 -4.18 21.43 3.29
N ALA A 101 -5.30 21.35 2.58
CA ALA A 101 -5.55 20.25 1.68
C ALA A 101 -4.62 20.27 0.44
N ASP A 102 -4.35 21.46 -0.09
CA ASP A 102 -3.45 21.62 -1.23
C ASP A 102 -1.98 21.48 -0.82
N GLU A 103 -1.64 21.82 0.42
CA GLU A 103 -0.29 21.64 0.97
C GLU A 103 0.02 20.14 1.24
N ILE A 104 -0.93 19.42 1.82
CA ILE A 104 -0.72 18.03 2.27
C ILE A 104 -0.95 17.02 1.13
N PHE A 105 -2.00 17.22 0.32
CA PHE A 105 -2.31 16.24 -0.71
C PHE A 105 -1.55 16.53 -2.01
N ARG A 106 -0.96 15.49 -2.56
CA ARG A 106 -0.23 15.53 -3.83
C ARG A 106 -0.85 14.57 -4.85
N THR A 107 -0.42 14.67 -6.08
CA THR A 107 -0.69 13.62 -7.07
C THR A 107 0.23 12.43 -6.78
N GLY A 108 -0.38 11.28 -6.52
CA GLY A 108 0.32 10.02 -6.38
C GLY A 108 0.49 9.34 -7.73
N ALA A 109 1.54 8.53 -7.86
CA ALA A 109 1.84 7.74 -9.05
C ALA A 109 1.90 6.26 -8.72
N THR A 110 1.48 5.42 -9.66
CA THR A 110 1.59 3.96 -9.56
C THR A 110 2.23 3.42 -10.83
N GLN A 111 3.24 2.57 -10.68
CA GLN A 111 3.92 1.89 -11.77
C GLN A 111 3.91 0.39 -11.53
N LEU A 112 3.59 -0.38 -12.56
CA LEU A 112 3.64 -1.82 -12.56
C LEU A 112 4.35 -2.31 -13.82
N TYR A 113 5.41 -3.09 -13.63
CA TYR A 113 6.08 -3.80 -14.71
C TYR A 113 6.07 -5.29 -14.39
N GLU A 114 5.57 -6.09 -15.32
CA GLU A 114 5.49 -7.54 -15.17
C GLU A 114 6.01 -8.21 -16.45
N LEU A 115 6.88 -9.17 -16.23
CA LEU A 115 7.34 -10.08 -17.29
C LEU A 115 7.02 -11.50 -16.85
N ASN A 116 6.40 -12.28 -17.72
CA ASN A 116 6.27 -13.70 -17.51
C ASN A 116 6.60 -14.50 -18.77
N MET A 117 7.09 -15.70 -18.54
CA MET A 117 7.55 -16.62 -19.56
C MET A 117 7.02 -18.01 -19.22
N SER A 118 6.42 -18.68 -20.17
CA SER A 118 5.99 -20.08 -20.01
C SER A 118 6.28 -20.90 -21.26
N GLY A 119 6.62 -22.16 -21.06
CA GLY A 119 6.93 -23.05 -22.15
C GLY A 119 7.36 -24.43 -21.67
N GLY A 120 7.87 -25.24 -22.58
CA GLY A 120 8.46 -26.51 -22.26
C GLY A 120 8.24 -27.57 -23.32
N SER A 121 8.76 -28.75 -23.02
CA SER A 121 8.56 -29.97 -23.79
C SER A 121 7.47 -30.84 -23.16
N GLU A 122 7.23 -32.03 -23.70
CA GLU A 122 6.38 -33.04 -23.03
C GLU A 122 6.91 -33.46 -21.67
N LYS A 123 8.25 -33.46 -21.49
CA LYS A 123 8.90 -33.88 -20.25
C LYS A 123 9.11 -32.74 -19.25
N THR A 124 9.40 -31.55 -19.71
CA THR A 124 9.72 -30.42 -18.81
C THR A 124 8.85 -29.23 -19.16
N LYS A 125 8.16 -28.69 -18.19
CA LYS A 125 7.34 -27.50 -18.31
C LYS A 125 7.78 -26.47 -17.30
N PHE A 126 7.81 -25.21 -17.68
CA PHE A 126 8.22 -24.13 -16.79
C PHE A 126 7.33 -22.90 -16.94
N TYR A 127 7.19 -22.19 -15.83
CA TYR A 127 6.64 -20.85 -15.76
C TYR A 127 7.55 -20.01 -14.88
N ILE A 128 7.95 -18.85 -15.40
CA ILE A 128 8.80 -17.90 -14.69
C ILE A 128 8.12 -16.53 -14.79
N SER A 129 8.05 -15.80 -13.68
CA SER A 129 7.57 -14.43 -13.69
C SER A 129 8.41 -13.53 -12.78
N GLY A 130 8.46 -12.25 -13.14
CA GLY A 130 9.01 -11.17 -12.34
C GLY A 130 8.09 -9.96 -12.39
N GLN A 131 7.92 -9.28 -11.26
CA GLN A 131 7.10 -8.09 -11.15
C GLN A 131 7.82 -7.05 -10.31
N TYR A 132 7.78 -5.81 -10.77
CA TYR A 132 8.09 -4.61 -10.01
C TYR A 132 6.83 -3.76 -9.88
N TYR A 133 6.49 -3.39 -8.67
CA TYR A 133 5.38 -2.50 -8.34
C TYR A 133 5.88 -1.37 -7.48
N ASP A 134 5.58 -0.15 -7.88
CA ASP A 134 5.91 1.06 -7.14
C ASP A 134 4.70 1.99 -7.10
N GLN A 135 4.37 2.45 -5.92
CA GLN A 135 3.23 3.33 -5.67
C GLN A 135 3.61 4.41 -4.67
N ASP A 136 3.50 5.65 -5.10
CA ASP A 136 3.41 6.80 -4.23
C ASP A 136 1.94 7.16 -3.99
N ALA A 137 1.58 7.35 -2.73
CA ALA A 137 0.23 7.78 -2.36
C ALA A 137 0.06 9.30 -2.49
N ILE A 138 -1.20 9.73 -2.41
CA ILE A 138 -1.56 11.17 -2.41
C ILE A 138 -1.09 11.92 -1.16
N VAL A 139 -0.62 11.22 -0.13
CA VAL A 139 -0.09 11.81 1.11
C VAL A 139 1.39 11.48 1.24
N PRO A 140 2.27 12.46 1.51
CA PRO A 140 3.69 12.21 1.77
C PRO A 140 3.91 11.17 2.87
N GLY A 141 4.97 10.36 2.75
CA GLY A 141 5.29 9.30 3.70
C GLY A 141 4.51 7.99 3.50
N SER A 142 3.46 7.95 2.67
CA SER A 142 2.77 6.73 2.30
C SER A 142 3.18 6.27 0.90
N TYR A 143 3.75 5.08 0.83
CA TYR A 143 4.23 4.47 -0.41
C TYR A 143 4.30 2.95 -0.28
N LEU A 144 4.33 2.24 -1.41
CA LEU A 144 4.55 0.81 -1.46
C LEU A 144 5.44 0.45 -2.64
N THR A 145 6.63 -0.07 -2.35
CA THR A 145 7.48 -0.71 -3.37
C THR A 145 7.46 -2.22 -3.14
N ARG A 146 7.28 -3.00 -4.21
CA ARG A 146 7.25 -4.46 -4.12
C ARG A 146 7.88 -5.10 -5.35
N GLU A 147 8.82 -5.98 -5.11
CA GLU A 147 9.45 -6.82 -6.12
C GLU A 147 9.11 -8.28 -5.84
N THR A 148 8.69 -9.01 -6.86
CA THR A 148 8.38 -10.42 -6.73
C THR A 148 8.94 -11.21 -7.89
N ALA A 149 9.41 -12.42 -7.61
CA ALA A 149 9.82 -13.39 -8.61
C ALA A 149 9.18 -14.75 -8.31
N ARG A 150 8.86 -15.51 -9.35
CA ARG A 150 8.29 -16.85 -9.25
C ARG A 150 8.91 -17.77 -10.28
N ILE A 151 9.16 -18.99 -9.86
CA ILE A 151 9.62 -20.08 -10.72
C ILE A 151 8.81 -21.32 -10.42
N ASN A 152 8.12 -21.86 -11.41
CA ASN A 152 7.43 -23.15 -11.34
C ASN A 152 8.02 -24.03 -12.43
N VAL A 153 8.53 -25.21 -12.05
CA VAL A 153 9.08 -26.21 -12.97
C VAL A 153 8.48 -27.57 -12.64
N GLU A 154 7.98 -28.24 -13.65
CA GLU A 154 7.55 -29.63 -13.57
C GLU A 154 8.39 -30.47 -14.55
N HIS A 155 8.94 -31.59 -14.09
CA HIS A 155 9.75 -32.48 -14.90
C HIS A 155 9.30 -33.94 -14.75
N THR A 156 9.03 -34.58 -15.86
CA THR A 156 8.75 -36.00 -15.95
C THR A 156 10.09 -36.75 -16.16
N VAL A 157 10.64 -37.26 -15.07
CA VAL A 157 11.93 -38.00 -15.08
C VAL A 157 11.81 -39.30 -15.84
N SER A 158 10.68 -40.02 -15.64
CA SER A 158 10.34 -41.26 -16.33
C SER A 158 8.81 -41.43 -16.36
N ASP A 159 8.30 -42.45 -17.04
CA ASP A 159 6.85 -42.76 -17.06
C ASP A 159 6.27 -43.05 -15.66
N ARG A 160 7.15 -43.28 -14.67
CA ARG A 160 6.77 -43.58 -13.29
C ARG A 160 7.12 -42.46 -12.29
N LEU A 161 7.93 -41.47 -12.68
CA LEU A 161 8.41 -40.45 -11.75
C LEU A 161 8.26 -39.03 -12.32
N LYS A 162 7.53 -38.20 -11.59
CA LYS A 162 7.43 -36.77 -11.85
C LYS A 162 7.87 -35.98 -10.62
N VAL A 163 8.57 -34.90 -10.85
CA VAL A 163 9.00 -33.95 -9.83
C VAL A 163 8.59 -32.54 -10.21
N GLY A 164 8.28 -31.71 -9.22
CA GLY A 164 7.91 -30.33 -9.43
C GLY A 164 8.46 -29.45 -8.34
N VAL A 165 8.85 -28.24 -8.72
CA VAL A 165 9.24 -27.16 -7.81
C VAL A 165 8.42 -25.93 -8.15
N ALA A 166 7.83 -25.32 -7.14
CA ALA A 166 7.13 -24.05 -7.25
C ALA A 166 7.65 -23.13 -6.15
N THR A 167 8.33 -22.05 -6.53
CA THR A 167 8.92 -21.13 -5.58
C THR A 167 8.58 -19.70 -5.97
N SER A 168 8.22 -18.88 -4.99
CA SER A 168 8.09 -17.44 -5.13
C SER A 168 8.83 -16.73 -4.00
N ALA A 169 9.50 -15.65 -4.36
CA ALA A 169 10.13 -14.73 -3.42
C ALA A 169 9.64 -13.32 -3.68
N GLY A 170 9.46 -12.54 -2.62
CA GLY A 170 9.06 -11.15 -2.73
C GLY A 170 9.64 -10.33 -1.60
N ILE A 171 10.08 -9.13 -1.95
CA ILE A 171 10.45 -8.09 -1.00
C ILE A 171 9.49 -6.92 -1.16
N SER A 172 9.14 -6.28 -0.06
CA SER A 172 8.35 -5.05 -0.11
C SER A 172 8.78 -4.09 0.97
N LYS A 173 8.68 -2.80 0.64
CA LYS A 173 8.83 -1.69 1.57
C LYS A 173 7.56 -0.85 1.53
N GLU A 174 6.96 -0.65 2.68
CA GLU A 174 5.70 0.09 2.83
C GLU A 174 5.90 1.23 3.81
N GLY A 175 5.63 2.46 3.36
CA GLY A 175 5.58 3.63 4.23
C GLY A 175 4.25 3.68 4.97
N LEU A 176 4.32 3.86 6.28
CA LEU A 176 3.16 3.86 7.17
C LEU A 176 2.84 5.26 7.64
N LEU A 177 1.59 5.65 7.47
CA LEU A 177 1.03 6.85 8.09
C LEU A 177 0.17 6.47 9.30
N ARG A 178 0.05 7.40 10.25
CA ARG A 178 -0.95 7.27 11.29
C ARG A 178 -2.34 7.41 10.71
N THR A 179 -3.22 6.50 11.06
CA THR A 179 -4.63 6.46 10.60
C THR A 179 -5.63 6.59 11.74
N ASP A 180 -5.13 6.72 12.97
CA ASP A 180 -5.94 6.99 14.17
C ASP A 180 -6.45 8.44 14.21
N ARG A 181 -7.30 8.77 15.18
CA ARG A 181 -7.80 10.13 15.42
C ARG A 181 -6.75 11.00 16.14
N ASN A 182 -5.55 11.03 15.60
CA ASN A 182 -4.44 11.80 16.15
C ASN A 182 -4.17 13.01 15.24
N ALA A 183 -3.65 14.08 15.82
CA ALA A 183 -3.19 15.26 15.06
C ALA A 183 -2.07 14.91 14.06
N LEU A 184 -1.32 13.84 14.27
CA LEU A 184 -0.32 13.31 13.34
C LEU A 184 -0.90 12.56 12.14
N ASN A 185 -2.21 12.29 12.12
CA ASN A 185 -2.88 11.75 10.93
C ASN A 185 -3.08 12.88 9.91
N PRO A 186 -2.49 12.81 8.72
CA PRO A 186 -2.58 13.89 7.74
C PRO A 186 -4.01 14.27 7.34
N PHE A 187 -4.91 13.30 7.32
CA PHE A 187 -6.32 13.56 7.02
C PHE A 187 -7.01 14.36 8.14
N ASN A 188 -6.71 14.06 9.41
CA ASN A 188 -7.23 14.86 10.53
C ASN A 188 -6.57 16.25 10.59
N TYR A 189 -5.29 16.31 10.24
CA TYR A 189 -4.52 17.55 10.24
C TYR A 189 -5.15 18.60 9.32
N VAL A 190 -5.55 18.22 8.11
CA VAL A 190 -6.22 19.12 7.14
C VAL A 190 -7.43 19.82 7.75
N TYR A 191 -8.21 19.11 8.58
CA TYR A 191 -9.43 19.66 9.19
C TYR A 191 -9.18 20.36 10.53
N SER A 192 -8.02 20.17 11.13
CA SER A 192 -7.73 20.67 12.48
C SER A 192 -6.73 21.83 12.50
N ALA A 193 -5.90 21.93 11.47
CA ALA A 193 -4.93 23.00 11.36
C ALA A 193 -5.61 24.35 11.05
N ASN A 194 -5.03 25.42 11.56
CA ASN A 194 -5.58 26.74 11.32
C ASN A 194 -5.19 27.26 9.94
N PRO A 195 -6.11 27.82 9.16
CA PRO A 195 -5.80 28.34 7.83
C PRO A 195 -4.93 29.61 7.85
N TYR A 196 -4.71 30.21 9.00
CA TYR A 196 -3.80 31.35 9.17
C TYR A 196 -2.36 30.93 9.53
N ASP A 197 -2.09 29.64 9.75
CA ASP A 197 -0.75 29.10 9.96
C ASP A 197 -0.15 28.68 8.62
N ALA A 198 1.13 28.99 8.38
CA ALA A 198 1.87 28.52 7.21
C ALA A 198 2.77 27.32 7.60
N PRO A 199 2.91 26.30 6.74
CA PRO A 199 3.73 25.13 7.06
C PRO A 199 5.23 25.43 7.18
N PHE A 200 5.70 26.44 6.47
CA PHE A 200 7.10 26.83 6.41
C PHE A 200 7.27 28.32 6.70
N ASN A 201 8.41 28.66 7.28
CA ASN A 201 8.87 30.02 7.44
C ASN A 201 9.36 30.60 6.10
N GLU A 202 9.61 31.91 6.03
CA GLU A 202 10.11 32.58 4.82
C GLU A 202 11.46 32.05 4.35
N ASP A 203 12.28 31.52 5.25
CA ASP A 203 13.59 30.90 4.95
C ASP A 203 13.49 29.44 4.50
N GLY A 204 12.26 28.87 4.43
CA GLY A 204 11.98 27.49 4.05
C GLY A 204 12.15 26.49 5.19
N SER A 205 12.46 26.88 6.39
CA SER A 205 12.45 26.01 7.58
C SER A 205 11.01 25.67 7.99
N TYR A 206 10.86 24.58 8.75
CA TYR A 206 9.53 24.22 9.28
C TYR A 206 9.05 25.26 10.29
N ASN A 207 7.82 25.69 10.15
CA ASN A 207 7.18 26.54 11.15
C ASN A 207 6.80 25.68 12.36
N THR A 208 7.50 25.86 13.47
CA THR A 208 7.29 25.11 14.73
C THR A 208 6.25 25.76 15.65
N ASP A 209 5.76 26.94 15.31
CA ASP A 209 4.78 27.68 16.11
C ASP A 209 3.33 27.24 15.85
N ILE A 210 3.13 26.35 14.86
CA ILE A 210 1.82 25.79 14.53
C ILE A 210 1.32 24.97 15.70
N THR A 211 0.06 25.21 16.08
CA THR A 211 -0.62 24.43 17.11
C THR A 211 -1.88 23.76 16.54
N VAL A 212 -1.93 22.43 16.60
CA VAL A 212 -3.07 21.65 16.14
C VAL A 212 -3.68 20.87 17.31
N GLY A 213 -4.95 21.15 17.61
CA GLY A 213 -5.63 20.53 18.76
C GLY A 213 -4.96 20.85 20.11
N GLY A 214 -4.31 22.01 20.24
CA GLY A 214 -3.60 22.44 21.44
C GLY A 214 -2.19 21.84 21.60
N VAL A 215 -1.66 21.16 20.58
CA VAL A 215 -0.32 20.59 20.58
C VAL A 215 0.54 21.28 19.52
N PRO A 216 1.75 21.78 19.86
CA PRO A 216 2.71 22.27 18.87
C PRO A 216 3.08 21.14 17.90
N LEU A 217 2.77 21.30 16.61
CA LEU A 217 2.93 20.24 15.65
C LEU A 217 2.97 20.76 14.21
N ASN A 218 4.08 20.53 13.52
CA ASN A 218 4.17 20.62 12.07
C ASN A 218 4.16 19.22 11.46
N ILE A 219 3.18 18.94 10.61
CA ILE A 219 3.01 17.61 10.01
C ILE A 219 4.17 17.25 9.09
N PHE A 220 4.72 18.19 8.33
CA PHE A 220 5.82 17.96 7.39
C PHE A 220 7.11 17.64 8.14
N GLU A 221 7.43 18.44 9.17
CA GLU A 221 8.56 18.15 10.06
C GLU A 221 8.44 16.74 10.67
N ASN A 222 7.24 16.38 11.11
CA ASN A 222 7.02 15.07 11.72
C ASN A 222 7.19 13.91 10.71
N ILE A 223 6.67 14.04 9.50
CA ILE A 223 6.82 13.01 8.44
C ILE A 223 8.28 12.83 8.06
N ASP A 224 9.04 13.93 7.92
CA ASP A 224 10.43 13.89 7.48
C ASP A 224 11.39 13.41 8.56
N ASN A 225 11.17 13.82 9.81
CA ASN A 225 12.05 13.45 10.93
C ASN A 225 11.71 12.10 11.58
N ASN A 226 10.48 11.59 11.36
CA ASN A 226 10.00 10.34 11.95
C ASN A 226 9.45 9.37 10.90
N PRO A 227 10.25 8.95 9.90
CA PRO A 227 9.79 8.03 8.88
C PRO A 227 9.41 6.69 9.50
N SER A 228 8.19 6.24 9.22
CA SER A 228 7.71 4.93 9.65
C SER A 228 7.52 4.03 8.44
N TYR A 229 8.16 2.86 8.45
CA TYR A 229 8.04 1.91 7.34
C TYR A 229 8.18 0.47 7.80
N ILE A 230 7.65 -0.44 7.01
CA ILE A 230 7.83 -1.88 7.19
C ILE A 230 8.52 -2.46 5.96
N ASN A 231 9.58 -3.23 6.20
CA ASN A 231 10.20 -4.08 5.19
C ASN A 231 9.70 -5.51 5.41
N ARG A 232 9.26 -6.19 4.34
CA ARG A 232 8.85 -7.59 4.39
C ARG A 232 9.62 -8.39 3.35
N LEU A 233 10.10 -9.55 3.77
CA LEU A 233 10.63 -10.58 2.89
C LEU A 233 9.70 -11.79 2.99
N LYS A 234 9.15 -12.24 1.86
CA LYS A 234 8.32 -13.45 1.82
C LYS A 234 8.90 -14.44 0.83
N ILE A 235 9.10 -15.68 1.28
CA ILE A 235 9.54 -16.78 0.43
C ILE A 235 8.56 -17.95 0.63
N VAL A 236 7.96 -18.41 -0.46
CA VAL A 236 7.10 -19.57 -0.46
C VAL A 236 7.67 -20.59 -1.44
N GLY A 237 7.92 -21.79 -0.98
CA GLY A 237 8.42 -22.89 -1.80
C GLY A 237 7.56 -24.15 -1.62
N ALA A 238 7.36 -24.88 -2.69
CA ALA A 238 6.74 -26.18 -2.67
C ALA A 238 7.52 -27.16 -3.57
N PHE A 239 7.80 -28.32 -3.06
CA PHE A 239 8.33 -29.47 -3.80
C PHE A 239 7.23 -30.51 -3.92
N ASN A 240 6.98 -30.98 -5.12
CA ASN A 240 6.00 -32.02 -5.43
C ASN A 240 6.71 -33.21 -6.02
N LEU A 241 6.37 -34.43 -5.55
CA LEU A 241 6.83 -35.66 -6.11
C LEU A 241 5.64 -36.59 -6.31
N GLU A 242 5.54 -37.15 -7.50
CA GLU A 242 4.61 -38.21 -7.86
C GLU A 242 5.41 -39.41 -8.33
N TRP A 243 5.28 -40.52 -7.64
CA TRP A 243 5.98 -41.77 -7.96
C TRP A 243 5.00 -42.92 -8.09
N LYS A 244 4.88 -43.48 -9.28
CA LYS A 244 4.12 -44.68 -9.58
C LYS A 244 5.01 -45.88 -9.25
N ILE A 245 4.87 -46.41 -8.03
CA ILE A 245 5.70 -47.53 -7.53
C ILE A 245 5.35 -48.78 -8.32
N TRP A 246 4.06 -49.09 -8.43
CA TRP A 246 3.46 -50.12 -9.29
C TRP A 246 2.28 -49.53 -10.07
N ASP A 247 1.68 -50.29 -10.92
CA ASP A 247 0.57 -49.81 -11.75
C ASP A 247 -0.64 -49.42 -10.91
N GLU A 248 -0.81 -50.09 -9.76
CA GLU A 248 -1.93 -49.85 -8.82
C GLU A 248 -1.58 -48.87 -7.68
N ILE A 249 -0.28 -48.61 -7.45
CA ILE A 249 0.17 -47.82 -6.30
C ILE A 249 0.95 -46.58 -6.74
N LYS A 250 0.38 -45.45 -6.42
CA LYS A 250 1.00 -44.13 -6.65
C LYS A 250 1.31 -43.48 -5.30
N TYR A 251 2.57 -43.11 -5.10
CA TYR A 251 3.00 -42.26 -4.00
C TYR A 251 3.02 -40.81 -4.44
N VAL A 252 2.38 -39.92 -3.66
CA VAL A 252 2.37 -38.47 -3.90
C VAL A 252 2.78 -37.78 -2.61
N THR A 253 3.76 -36.91 -2.70
CA THR A 253 4.14 -36.04 -1.58
C THR A 253 4.30 -34.60 -2.00
N VAL A 254 3.95 -33.72 -1.11
CA VAL A 254 4.14 -32.27 -1.23
C VAL A 254 4.84 -31.79 0.03
N ALA A 255 6.00 -31.19 -0.14
CA ALA A 255 6.71 -30.52 0.94
C ALA A 255 6.73 -29.01 0.66
N GLY A 256 6.35 -28.21 1.64
CA GLY A 256 6.25 -26.76 1.49
C GLY A 256 7.01 -26.01 2.58
N VAL A 257 7.51 -24.83 2.21
CA VAL A 257 8.14 -23.86 3.11
C VAL A 257 7.46 -22.52 2.89
N ASP A 258 7.10 -21.87 3.96
CA ASP A 258 6.61 -20.48 3.99
C ASP A 258 7.44 -19.72 5.03
N PHE A 259 8.16 -18.72 4.56
CA PHE A 259 8.98 -17.83 5.38
C PHE A 259 8.49 -16.39 5.15
N ASN A 260 8.25 -15.68 6.26
CA ASN A 260 7.73 -14.31 6.23
C ASN A 260 8.42 -13.44 7.28
#